data_af8f863025da7c681fcf0f5043fa2e2f
#
_entry.id   af8f863025da7c681fcf0f5043fa2e2f
#
_cell.length_a   1.000
_cell.length_b   1.000
_cell.length_c   1.000
_cell.angle_alpha   90.00
_cell.angle_beta   90.00
_cell.angle_gamma   90.00
#
_symmetry.space_group_name_H-M   'P 1'
#
loop_
_entity.id
_entity.type
_entity.pdbx_description
1 polymer ?
#
loop_
_entity_poly.entity_id
_entity_poly.type
_entity_poly.pdbx_seq_one_letter_code
_entity_poly.pdbx_strand_id
1 'polypeptide(L)'
;MTFKSHAPVSISAMAMRARRRIRAHFFAQHAVTAEEAVSFVPQDRIERTQFERMRGAGIVHEAEAGRYWFDLAAFRRQLDRTRAIMVPVVIVLCLAIAGVAMLFY
;
A
#
# COMPACT_ATOMS: atom_id res chain seq x y z
N MET A 1 -8.42 -26.53 16.43
CA MET A 1 -8.21 -26.05 16.29
C MET A 1 -7.74 -25.30 16.03
N THR A 2 -7.50 -25.50 16.00
CA THR A 2 -7.10 -24.74 15.87
C THR A 2 -6.64 -24.10 15.15
N PHE A 3 -6.56 -24.10 15.09
CA PHE A 3 -6.21 -23.40 14.51
C PHE A 3 -5.82 -22.66 14.06
N LYS A 4 -5.76 -22.56 14.03
CA LYS A 4 -5.55 -21.89 13.79
C LYS A 4 -5.19 -21.09 13.40
N SER A 5 -5.20 -21.03 13.70
CA SER A 5 -4.88 -20.35 13.48
C SER A 5 -4.19 -19.77 13.04
N HIS A 6 -3.77 -19.78 12.95
CA HIS A 6 -3.02 -19.34 12.46
C HIS A 6 -2.82 -18.86 11.62
N ALA A 7 -3.30 -18.97 12.40
CA ALA A 7 -3.37 -18.56 11.30
C ALA A 7 -2.66 -17.61 10.71
N PRO A 8 -2.61 -17.76 9.82
CA PRO A 8 -1.67 -17.09 9.03
C PRO A 8 -2.17 -15.74 8.72
N VAL A 9 -1.83 -14.89 9.65
CA VAL A 9 -1.73 -13.55 9.21
C VAL A 9 -0.63 -13.59 8.19
N SER A 10 -0.96 -13.58 6.93
CA SER A 10 0.03 -13.58 5.89
C SER A 10 0.91 -12.34 6.04
N ILE A 11 2.15 -12.45 5.58
CA ILE A 11 3.07 -11.31 5.57
C ILE A 11 2.43 -10.14 4.82
N SER A 12 1.66 -10.43 3.76
CA SER A 12 0.93 -9.41 3.01
C SER A 12 -0.06 -8.64 3.88
N ALA A 13 -0.82 -9.34 4.71
CA ALA A 13 -1.79 -8.69 5.61
C ALA A 13 -1.07 -7.82 6.64
N MET A 14 0.04 -8.29 7.19
CA MET A 14 0.84 -7.53 8.14
C MET A 14 1.44 -6.29 7.48
N ALA A 15 1.91 -6.43 6.24
CA ALA A 15 2.45 -5.30 5.48
C ALA A 15 1.38 -4.26 5.21
N MET A 16 0.18 -4.67 4.83
CA MET A 16 -0.92 -3.75 4.60
C MET A 16 -1.35 -3.01 5.85
N ARG A 17 -1.36 -3.69 7.00
CA ARG A 17 -1.64 -3.04 8.27
C ARG A 17 -0.57 -2.01 8.62
N ALA A 18 0.69 -2.35 8.40
CA ALA A 18 1.79 -1.43 8.65
C ALA A 18 1.67 -0.18 7.77
N ARG A 19 1.38 -0.36 6.48
CA ARG A 19 1.19 0.78 5.56
C ARG A 19 0.02 1.65 6.00
N ARG A 20 -1.05 1.03 6.45
CA ARG A 20 -2.23 1.76 6.95
C ARG A 20 -1.89 2.58 8.19
N ARG A 21 -1.12 1.99 9.12
CA ARG A 21 -0.67 2.72 10.32
C ARG A 21 0.21 3.91 9.95
N ILE A 22 1.13 3.71 9.01
CA ILE A 22 2.01 4.79 8.55
C ILE A 22 1.17 5.93 7.96
N ARG A 23 0.26 5.60 7.06
CA ARG A 23 -0.61 6.59 6.43
C ARG A 23 -1.47 7.33 7.46
N ALA A 24 -2.03 6.59 8.42
CA ALA A 24 -2.86 7.17 9.47
C ALA A 24 -2.06 8.15 10.34
N HIS A 25 -0.79 7.84 10.62
CA HIS A 25 0.06 8.73 11.38
C HIS A 25 0.22 10.08 10.68
N PHE A 26 0.54 10.05 9.38
CA PHE A 26 0.73 11.30 8.63
C PHE A 26 -0.58 12.07 8.46
N PHE A 27 -1.68 11.38 8.23
CA PHE A 27 -2.98 12.04 8.07
C PHE A 27 -3.46 12.66 9.38
N ALA A 28 -3.25 11.98 10.51
CA ALA A 28 -3.62 12.51 11.81
C ALA A 28 -2.85 13.79 12.16
N GLN A 29 -1.61 13.90 11.67
CA GLN A 29 -0.76 15.06 11.90
C GLN A 29 -0.88 16.10 10.78
N HIS A 30 -1.72 15.86 9.78
CA HIS A 30 -1.86 16.71 8.59
C HIS A 30 -0.54 16.91 7.85
N ALA A 31 0.35 15.93 7.90
CA ALA A 31 1.68 16.02 7.30
C ALA A 31 1.64 15.65 5.83
N VAL A 32 0.99 16.47 5.02
CA VAL A 32 0.80 16.23 3.59
C VAL A 32 1.54 17.22 2.71
N THR A 33 2.32 18.11 3.32
CA THR A 33 3.22 19.05 2.61
C THR A 33 4.55 19.11 3.33
N ALA A 34 5.57 19.60 2.64
CA ALA A 34 6.91 19.72 3.21
C ALA A 34 6.93 20.62 4.45
N GLU A 35 6.09 21.66 4.46
CA GLU A 35 6.01 22.59 5.58
C GLU A 35 5.39 21.95 6.82
N GLU A 36 4.59 20.92 6.62
CA GLU A 36 3.89 20.22 7.70
C GLU A 36 4.55 18.90 8.06
N ALA A 37 5.78 18.68 7.64
CA ALA A 37 6.50 17.45 7.90
C ALA A 37 6.61 17.17 9.39
N VAL A 38 6.46 15.89 9.76
CA VAL A 38 6.52 15.44 11.15
C VAL A 38 7.52 14.30 11.29
N SER A 39 7.97 14.07 12.52
CA SER A 39 8.85 12.94 12.78
C SER A 39 8.09 11.63 12.72
N PHE A 40 8.76 10.59 12.27
CA PHE A 40 8.20 9.24 12.26
C PHE A 40 9.31 8.24 12.53
N VAL A 41 9.07 7.33 13.46
CA VAL A 41 10.00 6.25 13.79
C VAL A 41 9.25 4.93 13.64
N PRO A 42 9.67 4.06 12.71
CA PRO A 42 9.04 2.74 12.58
C PRO A 42 9.19 1.94 13.86
N GLN A 43 8.13 1.27 14.28
CA GLN A 43 8.09 0.56 15.55
C GLN A 43 8.61 -0.87 15.45
N ASP A 44 8.55 -1.47 14.27
CA ASP A 44 9.03 -2.83 14.06
C ASP A 44 9.63 -2.97 12.67
N ARG A 45 10.14 -4.17 12.38
CA ARG A 45 10.82 -4.43 11.10
C ARG A 45 9.86 -4.30 9.91
N ILE A 46 8.64 -4.80 10.06
CA ILE A 46 7.65 -4.77 8.99
C ILE A 46 7.29 -3.33 8.65
N GLU A 47 7.05 -2.53 9.68
CA GLU A 47 6.74 -1.12 9.50
C GLU A 47 7.89 -0.36 8.85
N ARG A 48 9.12 -0.66 9.29
CA ARG A 48 10.32 -0.06 8.68
C ARG A 48 10.43 -0.42 7.20
N THR A 49 10.22 -1.68 6.86
CA THR A 49 10.28 -2.13 5.46
C THR A 49 9.26 -1.41 4.61
N GLN A 50 8.03 -1.30 5.10
CA GLN A 50 6.98 -0.61 4.36
C GLN A 50 7.25 0.88 4.26
N PHE A 51 7.76 1.50 5.32
CA PHE A 51 8.11 2.91 5.30
C PHE A 51 9.19 3.19 4.25
N GLU A 52 10.23 2.36 4.20
CA GLU A 52 11.29 2.52 3.21
C GLU A 52 10.77 2.32 1.78
N ARG A 53 9.86 1.38 1.57
CA ARG A 53 9.22 1.18 0.27
C ARG A 53 8.40 2.40 -0.14
N MET A 54 7.67 2.99 0.79
CA MET A 54 6.89 4.19 0.51
C MET A 54 7.79 5.38 0.18
N ARG A 55 8.93 5.49 0.84
CA ARG A 55 9.93 6.50 0.50
C ARG A 55 10.49 6.27 -0.90
N GLY A 56 10.85 5.03 -1.21
CA GLY A 56 11.37 4.68 -2.53
C GLY A 56 10.36 4.90 -3.65
N ALA A 57 9.07 4.77 -3.37
CA ALA A 57 8.01 5.01 -4.34
C ALA A 57 7.66 6.50 -4.49
N GLY A 58 8.27 7.37 -3.68
CA GLY A 58 7.98 8.80 -3.73
C GLY A 58 6.69 9.20 -3.03
N ILE A 59 6.11 8.31 -2.23
CA ILE A 59 4.89 8.59 -1.47
C ILE A 59 5.21 9.33 -0.18
N VAL A 60 6.33 8.99 0.45
CA VAL A 60 6.80 9.66 1.66
C VAL A 60 8.10 10.37 1.31
N HIS A 61 8.20 11.64 1.64
CA HIS A 61 9.38 12.45 1.40
C HIS A 61 9.97 12.97 2.68
N GLU A 62 11.28 13.09 2.73
CA GLU A 62 11.98 13.69 3.85
C GLU A 62 12.16 15.18 3.58
N ALA A 63 11.66 16.04 4.47
CA ALA A 63 11.81 17.49 4.34
C ALA A 63 13.07 17.98 5.04
N GLU A 64 13.26 17.53 6.30
CA GLU A 64 14.45 17.77 7.09
C GLU A 64 14.86 16.45 7.73
N ALA A 65 16.06 16.36 8.26
CA ALA A 65 16.52 15.10 8.87
C ALA A 65 15.54 14.59 9.91
N GLY A 66 14.99 13.40 9.68
CA GLY A 66 14.04 12.76 10.59
C GLY A 66 12.61 13.26 10.48
N ARG A 67 12.31 14.21 9.59
CA ARG A 67 10.97 14.74 9.42
C ARG A 67 10.46 14.40 8.03
N TYR A 68 9.24 13.87 7.95
CA TYR A 68 8.68 13.31 6.72
C TYR A 68 7.28 13.84 6.47
N TRP A 69 6.84 13.80 5.21
CA TRP A 69 5.49 14.16 4.82
C TRP A 69 4.97 13.18 3.78
N PHE A 70 3.65 13.06 3.70
CA PHE A 70 2.98 12.11 2.82
C PHE A 70 2.49 12.82 1.56
N ASP A 71 2.96 12.35 0.40
CA ASP A 71 2.61 12.95 -0.88
C ASP A 71 1.32 12.33 -1.40
N LEU A 72 0.22 13.01 -1.20
CA LEU A 72 -1.09 12.54 -1.64
C LEU A 72 -1.18 12.38 -3.16
N ALA A 73 -0.56 13.28 -3.92
CA ALA A 73 -0.59 13.21 -5.37
C ALA A 73 0.15 11.95 -5.86
N ALA A 74 1.31 11.65 -5.28
CA ALA A 74 2.05 10.45 -5.61
C ALA A 74 1.27 9.19 -5.24
N PHE A 75 0.62 9.20 -4.08
CA PHE A 75 -0.19 8.07 -3.63
C PHE A 75 -1.35 7.81 -4.58
N ARG A 76 -2.05 8.87 -4.99
CA ARG A 76 -3.15 8.75 -5.95
C ARG A 76 -2.67 8.22 -7.29
N ARG A 77 -1.54 8.70 -7.77
CA ARG A 77 -0.96 8.20 -9.03
C ARG A 77 -0.66 6.71 -8.95
N GLN A 78 -0.15 6.24 -7.82
CA GLN A 78 0.13 4.83 -7.63
C GLN A 78 -1.15 4.01 -7.62
N LEU A 79 -2.20 4.47 -6.94
CA LEU A 79 -3.51 3.81 -6.94
C LEU A 79 -4.10 3.75 -8.35
N ASP A 80 -4.05 4.87 -9.08
CA ASP A 80 -4.58 4.92 -10.43
C ASP A 80 -3.81 4.01 -11.38
N ARG A 81 -2.49 3.95 -11.23
CA ARG A 81 -1.67 3.03 -12.03
C ARG A 81 -2.03 1.59 -11.74
N THR A 82 -2.22 1.23 -10.47
CA THR A 82 -2.62 -0.12 -10.08
C THR A 82 -3.99 -0.46 -10.68
N ARG A 83 -4.96 0.46 -10.61
CA ARG A 83 -6.27 0.26 -11.21
C ARG A 83 -6.17 0.13 -12.71
N ALA A 84 -5.35 0.94 -13.36
CA ALA A 84 -5.19 0.91 -14.82
C ALA A 84 -4.63 -0.43 -15.28
N ILE A 85 -3.85 -1.12 -14.46
CA ILE A 85 -3.33 -2.44 -14.78
C ILE A 85 -4.34 -3.54 -14.42
N MET A 86 -4.96 -3.44 -13.25
CA MET A 86 -5.85 -4.49 -12.73
C MET A 86 -7.13 -4.62 -13.52
N VAL A 87 -7.76 -3.52 -13.96
CA VAL A 87 -9.02 -3.56 -14.67
C VAL A 87 -8.91 -4.33 -16.00
N PRO A 88 -7.93 -4.02 -16.87
CA PRO A 88 -7.78 -4.82 -18.10
C PRO A 88 -7.48 -6.28 -17.85
N VAL A 89 -6.66 -6.59 -16.83
CA VAL A 89 -6.33 -7.98 -16.49
C VAL A 89 -7.58 -8.74 -16.08
N VAL A 90 -8.43 -8.15 -15.24
CA VAL A 90 -9.67 -8.78 -14.80
C VAL A 90 -10.61 -9.02 -15.99
N ILE A 91 -10.75 -8.05 -16.89
CA ILE A 91 -11.58 -8.18 -18.07
C ILE A 91 -11.10 -9.33 -18.95
N VAL A 92 -9.79 -9.40 -19.22
CA VAL A 92 -9.22 -10.46 -20.04
C VAL A 92 -9.47 -11.84 -19.42
N LEU A 93 -9.28 -11.96 -18.11
CA LEU A 93 -9.53 -13.21 -17.40
C LEU A 93 -11.00 -13.63 -17.50
N CYS A 94 -11.93 -12.70 -17.33
CA CYS A 94 -13.36 -12.99 -17.43
C CYS A 94 -13.72 -13.45 -18.83
N LEU A 95 -13.18 -12.80 -19.86
CA LEU A 95 -13.44 -13.19 -21.25
C LEU A 95 -12.85 -14.57 -21.56
N ALA A 96 -11.67 -14.88 -21.04
CA ALA A 96 -11.04 -16.17 -21.22
C ALA A 96 -11.88 -17.29 -20.60
N ILE A 97 -12.37 -17.08 -19.38
CA ILE A 97 -13.22 -18.04 -18.68
C ILE A 97 -14.53 -18.25 -19.46
N ALA A 98 -15.15 -17.16 -19.91
CA ALA A 98 -16.38 -17.24 -20.70
C ALA A 98 -16.16 -18.00 -22.01
N GLY A 99 -15.03 -17.74 -22.69
CA GLY A 99 -14.70 -18.44 -23.92
C GLY A 99 -14.52 -19.95 -23.72
N VAL A 100 -13.83 -20.32 -22.64
CA VAL A 100 -13.65 -21.74 -22.30
C VAL A 100 -15.01 -22.39 -22.01
N ALA A 101 -15.86 -21.71 -21.26
CA ALA A 101 -17.19 -22.22 -20.93
C ALA A 101 -18.02 -22.44 -22.22
N MET A 102 -17.93 -21.53 -23.16
CA MET A 102 -18.65 -21.66 -24.44
C MET A 102 -18.16 -22.87 -25.24
N LEU A 103 -16.86 -23.16 -25.19
CA LEU A 103 -16.29 -24.30 -25.91
C LEU A 103 -16.71 -25.64 -25.31
N PHE A 104 -17.01 -25.71 -24.04
CA PHE A 104 -17.39 -26.93 -23.34
C PHE A 104 -18.89 -27.12 -23.22
N TYR A 105 -19.68 -26.16 -23.71
CA TYR A 105 -21.10 -26.25 -23.81
C TYR A 105 -21.53 -26.23 -25.29
#